data_0a4e60ca47782c06cac04bb557652f1a
#
_entry.id   0a4e60ca47782c06cac04bb557652f1a
#
_cell.length_a   1.000
_cell.length_b   1.000
_cell.length_c   1.000
_cell.angle_alpha   90.00
_cell.angle_beta   90.00
_cell.angle_gamma   90.00
#
_symmetry.space_group_name_H-M   'P 1'
#
loop_
_entity.id
_entity.type
_entity.pdbx_description
1 polymer ?
#
loop_
_entity_poly.entity_id
_entity_poly.type
_entity_poly.pdbx_seq_one_letter_code
_entity_poly.pdbx_strand_id
1 'polypeptide(L)'
;MALEKLFIHLVFILFLFLPTTKAQNNKNNIFPSGWQAAAKEMVQTQIVERGVKDARVLAVLPQTARHKFVPSEMVPYAYNDRPLPIGEDQTISQPYIVALMTELLGLSGTEKVLEIGTGSGYQAAVLSPLSAEVYTIEIVKTLALRAQTILKELGMKNVHVRWGDGYKGWPDEAPFDRIIVTAAPDEVPPALIDQLRAGGKLVIPVGKYWQELKVITKISTSEIDEQSIIPVRFVPMVHPRKTIVEEDLN
;
A
#
# COMPACT_ATOMS: atom_id res chain seq x y z
N MET A 1 55.99 58.80 -48.51
CA MET A 1 54.82 59.58 -48.04
C MET A 1 53.61 58.74 -48.24
N ALA A 2 53.28 57.94 -47.28
CA ALA A 2 52.08 57.06 -47.26
C ALA A 2 51.42 57.17 -45.90
N LEU A 3 50.18 57.60 -45.90
CA LEU A 3 49.34 57.65 -44.72
C LEU A 3 48.82 56.22 -44.41
N GLU A 4 49.19 55.70 -43.27
CA GLU A 4 48.57 54.50 -42.72
C GLU A 4 47.24 54.86 -42.07
N LYS A 5 46.15 54.20 -42.54
CA LYS A 5 44.81 54.29 -41.97
C LYS A 5 44.69 53.27 -40.89
N LEU A 6 44.52 53.72 -39.65
CA LEU A 6 44.24 52.93 -38.49
C LEU A 6 42.74 52.57 -38.49
N PHE A 7 42.40 51.26 -38.68
CA PHE A 7 41.06 50.75 -38.55
C PHE A 7 40.84 50.26 -37.12
N ILE A 8 40.03 50.97 -36.32
CA ILE A 8 39.60 50.59 -35.00
C ILE A 8 38.36 49.69 -35.17
N HIS A 9 38.51 48.42 -34.89
CA HIS A 9 37.35 47.49 -34.78
C HIS A 9 36.71 47.60 -33.38
N LEU A 10 35.54 48.20 -33.37
CA LEU A 10 34.67 48.26 -32.18
C LEU A 10 33.92 46.92 -32.05
N VAL A 11 34.38 46.09 -31.15
CA VAL A 11 33.64 44.83 -30.80
C VAL A 11 32.51 45.17 -29.85
N PHE A 12 31.28 45.15 -30.34
CA PHE A 12 30.06 45.20 -29.50
C PHE A 12 29.86 43.85 -28.82
N ILE A 13 30.17 43.74 -27.53
CA ILE A 13 29.78 42.60 -26.70
C ILE A 13 28.31 42.77 -26.31
N LEU A 14 27.44 42.06 -26.98
CA LEU A 14 26.03 41.98 -26.65
C LEU A 14 25.84 41.04 -25.41
N PHE A 15 25.71 41.62 -24.23
CA PHE A 15 25.32 40.88 -23.04
C PHE A 15 23.83 40.47 -23.17
N LEU A 16 23.58 39.23 -23.55
CA LEU A 16 22.26 38.62 -23.45
C LEU A 16 21.93 38.40 -21.95
N PHE A 17 21.12 39.27 -21.39
CA PHE A 17 20.47 39.03 -20.11
C PHE A 17 19.45 37.89 -20.29
N LEU A 18 19.84 36.65 -19.94
CA LEU A 18 18.87 35.57 -19.71
C LEU A 18 18.11 35.87 -18.42
N PRO A 19 16.79 35.90 -18.44
CA PRO A 19 16.02 36.01 -17.20
C PRO A 19 16.25 34.78 -16.37
N THR A 20 16.91 34.91 -15.22
CA THR A 20 16.95 33.91 -14.17
C THR A 20 15.52 33.79 -13.60
N THR A 21 14.76 32.82 -14.07
CA THR A 21 13.53 32.40 -13.40
C THR A 21 13.90 31.90 -12.01
N LYS A 22 13.74 32.77 -11.02
CA LYS A 22 13.71 32.35 -9.63
C LYS A 22 12.60 31.32 -9.48
N ALA A 23 12.98 30.05 -9.31
CA ALA A 23 12.05 29.03 -8.85
C ALA A 23 11.46 29.51 -7.52
N GLN A 24 10.21 29.93 -7.55
CA GLN A 24 9.45 30.31 -6.38
C GLN A 24 9.25 29.02 -5.58
N ASN A 25 10.07 28.81 -4.55
CA ASN A 25 9.91 27.76 -3.57
C ASN A 25 8.60 28.00 -2.81
N ASN A 26 7.53 27.38 -3.31
CA ASN A 26 6.23 27.38 -2.69
C ASN A 26 6.30 26.44 -1.47
N LYS A 27 6.64 27.00 -0.30
CA LYS A 27 6.83 26.30 0.98
C LYS A 27 5.57 25.58 1.50
N ASN A 28 4.46 25.66 0.78
CA ASN A 28 3.18 25.02 1.15
C ASN A 28 2.86 23.76 0.33
N ASN A 29 3.73 23.34 -0.59
CA ASN A 29 3.54 22.10 -1.33
C ASN A 29 4.57 21.08 -0.82
N ILE A 30 4.21 20.33 0.23
CA ILE A 30 5.03 19.28 0.86
C ILE A 30 5.31 18.13 -0.13
N PHE A 31 4.57 18.06 -1.21
CA PHE A 31 4.89 17.25 -2.39
C PHE A 31 5.22 18.16 -3.56
N PRO A 32 6.44 18.03 -4.11
CA PRO A 32 6.74 18.62 -5.39
C PRO A 32 5.75 18.08 -6.43
N SER A 33 5.42 18.87 -7.43
CA SER A 33 4.95 18.42 -8.74
C SER A 33 5.92 17.34 -9.24
N GLY A 34 5.81 16.09 -8.81
CA GLY A 34 6.81 15.06 -9.08
C GLY A 34 6.77 13.83 -8.17
N TRP A 35 5.73 13.67 -7.32
CA TRP A 35 5.58 12.43 -6.53
C TRP A 35 5.58 11.18 -7.40
N GLN A 36 5.12 11.29 -8.65
CA GLN A 36 5.16 10.20 -9.63
C GLN A 36 6.60 9.78 -9.97
N ALA A 37 7.55 10.70 -9.96
CA ALA A 37 8.97 10.37 -10.17
C ALA A 37 9.49 9.55 -8.99
N ALA A 38 9.23 9.98 -7.75
CA ALA A 38 9.60 9.25 -6.54
C ALA A 38 8.91 7.87 -6.48
N ALA A 39 7.64 7.78 -6.89
CA ALA A 39 6.92 6.52 -6.95
C ALA A 39 7.50 5.55 -8.00
N LYS A 40 7.89 6.06 -9.18
CA LYS A 40 8.56 5.25 -10.22
C LYS A 40 9.94 4.78 -9.76
N GLU A 41 10.72 5.65 -9.13
CA GLU A 41 12.03 5.30 -8.56
C GLU A 41 11.86 4.22 -7.47
N MET A 42 10.92 4.38 -6.55
CA MET A 42 10.56 3.38 -5.55
C MET A 42 10.27 2.02 -6.21
N VAL A 43 9.44 1.99 -7.26
CA VAL A 43 9.11 0.74 -7.94
C VAL A 43 10.35 0.13 -8.58
N GLN A 44 11.18 0.91 -9.28
CA GLN A 44 12.35 0.40 -9.97
C GLN A 44 13.40 -0.13 -9.01
N THR A 45 13.80 0.68 -8.02
CA THR A 45 14.95 0.39 -7.16
C THR A 45 14.63 -0.46 -5.93
N GLN A 46 13.37 -0.45 -5.46
CA GLN A 46 13.01 -1.12 -4.22
C GLN A 46 12.14 -2.36 -4.44
N ILE A 47 11.52 -2.51 -5.61
CA ILE A 47 10.54 -3.56 -5.89
C ILE A 47 11.02 -4.46 -7.05
N VAL A 48 11.29 -3.91 -8.23
CA VAL A 48 11.76 -4.67 -9.40
C VAL A 48 13.10 -5.33 -9.12
N GLU A 49 14.07 -4.60 -8.56
CA GLU A 49 15.41 -5.13 -8.23
C GLU A 49 15.36 -6.24 -7.16
N ARG A 50 14.28 -6.33 -6.40
CA ARG A 50 14.05 -7.39 -5.40
C ARG A 50 13.20 -8.56 -5.93
N GLY A 51 12.91 -8.59 -7.23
CA GLY A 51 12.38 -9.76 -7.91
C GLY A 51 10.87 -9.81 -8.11
N VAL A 52 10.11 -8.76 -7.76
CA VAL A 52 8.69 -8.64 -8.15
C VAL A 52 8.59 -8.43 -9.66
N LYS A 53 7.76 -9.21 -10.35
CA LYS A 53 7.71 -9.28 -11.82
C LYS A 53 6.32 -9.09 -12.42
N ASP A 54 5.24 -9.19 -11.63
CA ASP A 54 3.89 -9.01 -12.16
C ASP A 54 3.72 -7.62 -12.75
N ALA A 55 3.60 -7.54 -14.08
CA ALA A 55 3.52 -6.28 -14.82
C ALA A 55 2.33 -5.40 -14.39
N ARG A 56 1.21 -6.00 -13.96
CA ARG A 56 0.02 -5.27 -13.50
C ARG A 56 0.28 -4.64 -12.12
N VAL A 57 0.89 -5.40 -11.21
CA VAL A 57 1.30 -4.89 -9.89
C VAL A 57 2.29 -3.73 -10.07
N LEU A 58 3.31 -3.90 -10.91
CA LEU A 58 4.32 -2.87 -11.20
C LEU A 58 3.72 -1.64 -11.90
N ALA A 59 2.64 -1.79 -12.68
CA ALA A 59 1.95 -0.67 -13.32
C ALA A 59 1.08 0.14 -12.35
N VAL A 60 0.45 -0.50 -11.35
CA VAL A 60 -0.45 0.15 -10.40
C VAL A 60 0.29 0.93 -9.32
N LEU A 61 1.39 0.39 -8.80
CA LEU A 61 2.13 0.98 -7.67
C LEU A 61 2.57 2.44 -7.92
N PRO A 62 3.13 2.83 -9.08
CA PRO A 62 3.53 4.21 -9.33
C PRO A 62 2.35 5.15 -9.60
N GLN A 63 1.13 4.60 -9.79
CA GLN A 63 -0.09 5.37 -9.94
C GLN A 63 -0.84 5.57 -8.61
N THR A 64 -0.53 4.75 -7.61
CA THR A 64 -1.18 4.82 -6.29
C THR A 64 -0.40 5.79 -5.39
N ALA A 65 -0.96 6.96 -5.14
CA ALA A 65 -0.34 8.06 -4.41
C ALA A 65 -0.13 7.73 -2.91
N ARG A 66 0.89 6.93 -2.60
CA ARG A 66 1.16 6.40 -1.25
C ARG A 66 1.23 7.49 -0.16
N HIS A 67 1.70 8.66 -0.50
CA HIS A 67 1.75 9.81 0.40
C HIS A 67 0.39 10.28 0.94
N LYS A 68 -0.71 9.96 0.26
CA LYS A 68 -2.07 10.28 0.74
C LYS A 68 -2.53 9.36 1.88
N PHE A 69 -1.80 8.28 2.11
CA PHE A 69 -2.13 7.25 3.09
C PHE A 69 -1.28 7.32 4.37
N VAL A 70 -0.49 8.37 4.53
CA VAL A 70 0.35 8.60 5.71
C VAL A 70 0.03 9.95 6.34
N PRO A 71 0.31 10.15 7.65
CA PRO A 71 0.23 11.45 8.29
C PRO A 71 1.16 12.49 7.63
N SER A 72 0.83 13.76 7.77
CA SER A 72 1.58 14.87 7.12
C SER A 72 3.07 14.88 7.41
N GLU A 73 3.47 14.52 8.63
CA GLU A 73 4.86 14.43 9.06
C GLU A 73 5.61 13.24 8.43
N MET A 74 4.89 12.22 7.98
CA MET A 74 5.47 11.04 7.32
C MET A 74 5.54 11.17 5.79
N VAL A 75 4.90 12.18 5.25
CA VAL A 75 4.85 12.44 3.82
C VAL A 75 6.22 12.49 3.14
N PRO A 76 7.27 13.16 3.67
CA PRO A 76 8.61 13.16 3.08
C PRO A 76 9.24 11.76 2.93
N TYR A 77 8.75 10.79 3.68
CA TYR A 77 9.27 9.41 3.73
C TYR A 77 8.37 8.40 3.01
N ALA A 78 7.26 8.85 2.43
CA ALA A 78 6.21 7.96 1.90
C ALA A 78 6.70 6.96 0.87
N TYR A 79 7.77 7.28 0.13
CA TYR A 79 8.34 6.43 -0.93
C TYR A 79 9.63 5.71 -0.52
N ASN A 80 10.01 5.76 0.77
CA ASN A 80 11.13 4.99 1.29
C ASN A 80 10.71 3.53 1.52
N ASP A 81 11.64 2.59 1.32
CA ASP A 81 11.40 1.14 1.47
C ASP A 81 11.36 0.71 2.94
N ARG A 82 10.40 1.24 3.67
CA ARG A 82 10.17 0.93 5.09
C ARG A 82 8.70 1.11 5.47
N PRO A 83 8.23 0.43 6.54
CA PRO A 83 6.95 0.75 7.15
C PRO A 83 6.99 2.15 7.79
N LEU A 84 5.85 2.84 7.84
CA LEU A 84 5.70 4.16 8.45
C LEU A 84 4.51 4.16 9.42
N PRO A 85 4.59 4.89 10.55
CA PRO A 85 3.48 4.99 11.49
C PRO A 85 2.28 5.72 10.84
N ILE A 86 1.08 5.24 11.16
CA ILE A 86 -0.18 5.83 10.70
C ILE A 86 -1.11 6.24 11.85
N GLY A 87 -0.61 6.21 13.10
CA GLY A 87 -1.37 6.38 14.32
C GLY A 87 -1.92 5.05 14.85
N GLU A 88 -2.53 5.08 16.04
CA GLU A 88 -3.16 3.93 16.69
C GLU A 88 -2.20 2.73 16.85
N ASP A 89 -0.89 3.00 17.06
CA ASP A 89 0.18 2.00 17.10
C ASP A 89 0.25 1.09 15.86
N GLN A 90 -0.32 1.55 14.72
CA GLN A 90 -0.32 0.84 13.44
C GLN A 90 0.63 1.48 12.44
N THR A 91 0.94 0.71 11.38
CA THR A 91 1.84 1.16 10.31
C THR A 91 1.25 0.86 8.93
N ILE A 92 1.57 1.70 7.95
CA ILE A 92 1.49 1.33 6.54
C ILE A 92 2.67 0.42 6.21
N SER A 93 2.43 -0.72 5.57
CA SER A 93 3.46 -1.70 5.23
C SER A 93 4.52 -1.14 4.29
N GLN A 94 5.74 -1.68 4.35
CA GLN A 94 6.83 -1.41 3.41
C GLN A 94 6.38 -1.60 1.96
N PRO A 95 6.73 -0.70 1.01
CA PRO A 95 6.33 -0.81 -0.40
C PRO A 95 6.63 -2.16 -1.04
N TYR A 96 7.81 -2.70 -0.81
CA TYR A 96 8.19 -4.03 -1.31
C TYR A 96 7.24 -5.14 -0.81
N ILE A 97 6.86 -5.10 0.47
CA ILE A 97 5.96 -6.11 1.04
C ILE A 97 4.56 -6.01 0.43
N VAL A 98 4.04 -4.78 0.24
CA VAL A 98 2.77 -4.57 -0.47
C VAL A 98 2.82 -5.15 -1.87
N ALA A 99 3.89 -4.90 -2.63
CA ALA A 99 4.07 -5.42 -3.98
C ALA A 99 4.15 -6.94 -4.01
N LEU A 100 5.00 -7.53 -3.16
CA LEU A 100 5.19 -8.98 -3.09
C LEU A 100 3.90 -9.71 -2.71
N MET A 101 3.20 -9.24 -1.67
CA MET A 101 1.94 -9.87 -1.24
C MET A 101 0.86 -9.76 -2.32
N THR A 102 0.79 -8.64 -3.04
CA THR A 102 -0.14 -8.45 -4.16
C THR A 102 0.19 -9.39 -5.33
N GLU A 103 1.48 -9.55 -5.68
CA GLU A 103 1.92 -10.50 -6.72
C GLU A 103 1.57 -11.94 -6.36
N LEU A 104 1.78 -12.35 -5.11
CA LEU A 104 1.49 -13.71 -4.62
C LEU A 104 0.01 -14.07 -4.69
N LEU A 105 -0.90 -13.09 -4.64
CA LEU A 105 -2.33 -13.33 -4.86
C LEU A 105 -2.63 -13.83 -6.27
N GLY A 106 -1.83 -13.45 -7.28
CA GLY A 106 -2.03 -13.85 -8.67
C GLY A 106 -3.38 -13.34 -9.21
N LEU A 107 -3.58 -12.03 -9.16
CA LEU A 107 -4.82 -11.38 -9.60
C LEU A 107 -4.90 -11.31 -11.14
N SER A 108 -6.10 -11.44 -11.70
CA SER A 108 -6.39 -11.32 -13.13
C SER A 108 -7.26 -10.10 -13.47
N GLY A 109 -7.85 -9.46 -12.45
CA GLY A 109 -8.76 -8.33 -12.59
C GLY A 109 -10.23 -8.69 -12.34
N THR A 110 -10.54 -9.97 -12.15
CA THR A 110 -11.91 -10.47 -11.98
C THR A 110 -12.23 -10.97 -10.59
N GLU A 111 -11.23 -10.97 -9.70
CA GLU A 111 -11.32 -11.56 -8.37
C GLU A 111 -12.10 -10.68 -7.40
N LYS A 112 -12.85 -11.36 -6.52
CA LYS A 112 -13.40 -10.83 -5.27
C LYS A 112 -12.37 -11.06 -4.18
N VAL A 113 -11.80 -9.97 -3.67
CA VAL A 113 -10.69 -10.00 -2.71
C VAL A 113 -11.15 -9.59 -1.33
N LEU A 114 -10.74 -10.33 -0.28
CA LEU A 114 -10.88 -9.90 1.11
C LEU A 114 -9.51 -9.47 1.65
N GLU A 115 -9.43 -8.28 2.21
CA GLU A 115 -8.29 -7.78 2.97
C GLU A 115 -8.62 -7.74 4.46
N ILE A 116 -7.72 -8.24 5.31
CA ILE A 116 -7.78 -8.13 6.76
C ILE A 116 -6.69 -7.19 7.23
N GLY A 117 -7.08 -6.07 7.86
CA GLY A 117 -6.18 -5.00 8.28
C GLY A 117 -6.14 -3.86 7.27
N THR A 118 -7.25 -3.12 7.10
CA THR A 118 -7.31 -1.96 6.19
C THR A 118 -6.21 -0.93 6.51
N GLY A 119 -5.96 -0.67 7.78
CA GLY A 119 -4.96 0.29 8.25
C GLY A 119 -5.15 1.66 7.62
N SER A 120 -4.18 2.07 6.81
CA SER A 120 -4.24 3.31 6.05
C SER A 120 -5.19 3.28 4.85
N GLY A 121 -5.53 2.10 4.34
CA GLY A 121 -6.24 1.87 3.07
C GLY A 121 -5.33 1.74 1.84
N TYR A 122 -4.00 1.79 2.01
CA TYR A 122 -3.07 1.76 0.86
C TYR A 122 -3.07 0.41 0.13
N GLN A 123 -3.08 -0.71 0.87
CA GLN A 123 -3.14 -2.04 0.24
C GLN A 123 -4.47 -2.21 -0.52
N ALA A 124 -5.61 -1.80 0.06
CA ALA A 124 -6.90 -1.78 -0.64
C ALA A 124 -6.86 -0.93 -1.91
N ALA A 125 -6.19 0.24 -1.85
CA ALA A 125 -6.01 1.12 -3.00
C ALA A 125 -5.18 0.49 -4.12
N VAL A 126 -4.16 -0.31 -3.78
CA VAL A 126 -3.36 -1.08 -4.75
C VAL A 126 -4.19 -2.23 -5.35
N LEU A 127 -5.02 -2.89 -4.56
CA LEU A 127 -5.88 -4.00 -4.99
C LEU A 127 -7.02 -3.54 -5.90
N SER A 128 -7.57 -2.34 -5.67
CA SER A 128 -8.75 -1.82 -6.38
C SER A 128 -8.67 -1.92 -7.91
N PRO A 129 -7.61 -1.45 -8.60
CA PRO A 129 -7.50 -1.58 -10.05
C PRO A 129 -7.08 -2.98 -10.54
N LEU A 130 -6.77 -3.91 -9.64
CA LEU A 130 -6.29 -5.27 -9.93
C LEU A 130 -7.35 -6.35 -9.72
N SER A 131 -8.54 -6.00 -9.22
CA SER A 131 -9.61 -6.92 -8.85
C SER A 131 -10.99 -6.36 -9.18
N ALA A 132 -12.00 -7.22 -9.26
CA ALA A 132 -13.38 -6.77 -9.47
C ALA A 132 -13.92 -6.03 -8.24
N GLU A 133 -13.76 -6.63 -7.06
CA GLU A 133 -14.24 -6.09 -5.79
C GLU A 133 -13.20 -6.33 -4.68
N VAL A 134 -13.06 -5.35 -3.80
CA VAL A 134 -12.20 -5.41 -2.61
C VAL A 134 -13.07 -5.18 -1.37
N TYR A 135 -13.09 -6.14 -0.49
CA TYR A 135 -13.69 -6.06 0.83
C TYR A 135 -12.55 -5.95 1.84
N THR A 136 -12.60 -4.97 2.74
CA THR A 136 -11.51 -4.76 3.69
C THR A 136 -12.03 -4.51 5.10
N ILE A 137 -11.43 -5.18 6.08
CA ILE A 137 -11.85 -5.14 7.49
C ILE A 137 -10.76 -4.49 8.34
N GLU A 138 -11.17 -3.55 9.19
CA GLU A 138 -10.31 -2.89 10.16
C GLU A 138 -10.92 -2.95 11.56
N ILE A 139 -10.11 -3.35 12.54
CA ILE A 139 -10.58 -3.46 13.94
C ILE A 139 -10.54 -2.11 14.66
N VAL A 140 -9.67 -1.19 14.24
CA VAL A 140 -9.54 0.15 14.81
C VAL A 140 -10.49 1.10 14.10
N LYS A 141 -11.58 1.50 14.78
CA LYS A 141 -12.66 2.32 14.18
C LYS A 141 -12.17 3.60 13.52
N THR A 142 -11.26 4.31 14.15
CA THR A 142 -10.68 5.57 13.65
C THR A 142 -9.94 5.37 12.33
N LEU A 143 -9.19 4.27 12.19
CA LEU A 143 -8.50 3.89 10.95
C LEU A 143 -9.49 3.48 9.86
N ALA A 144 -10.49 2.67 10.19
CA ALA A 144 -11.53 2.26 9.23
C ALA A 144 -12.22 3.48 8.59
N LEU A 145 -12.66 4.44 9.42
CA LEU A 145 -13.34 5.65 8.96
C LEU A 145 -12.41 6.54 8.12
N ARG A 146 -11.15 6.69 8.53
CA ARG A 146 -10.14 7.46 7.76
C ARG A 146 -9.86 6.82 6.42
N ALA A 147 -9.62 5.52 6.38
CA ALA A 147 -9.38 4.78 5.14
C ALA A 147 -10.59 4.87 4.19
N GLN A 148 -11.81 4.69 4.69
CA GLN A 148 -13.04 4.85 3.91
C GLN A 148 -13.14 6.23 3.25
N THR A 149 -12.81 7.29 4.00
CA THR A 149 -12.82 8.67 3.48
C THR A 149 -11.79 8.84 2.36
N ILE A 150 -10.54 8.43 2.58
CA ILE A 150 -9.45 8.54 1.59
C ILE A 150 -9.78 7.74 0.31
N LEU A 151 -10.23 6.51 0.45
CA LEU A 151 -10.57 5.64 -0.69
C LEU A 151 -11.72 6.22 -1.50
N LYS A 152 -12.74 6.78 -0.85
CA LYS A 152 -13.86 7.48 -1.50
C LYS A 152 -13.39 8.74 -2.25
N GLU A 153 -12.53 9.56 -1.65
CA GLU A 153 -11.96 10.77 -2.28
C GLU A 153 -11.10 10.43 -3.50
N LEU A 154 -10.45 9.27 -3.49
CA LEU A 154 -9.67 8.75 -4.61
C LEU A 154 -10.55 8.07 -5.69
N GLY A 155 -11.87 8.02 -5.49
CA GLY A 155 -12.82 7.48 -6.46
C GLY A 155 -12.81 5.94 -6.59
N MET A 156 -12.33 5.23 -5.58
CA MET A 156 -12.26 3.76 -5.56
C MET A 156 -13.61 3.15 -5.21
N LYS A 157 -14.47 2.97 -6.22
CA LYS A 157 -15.88 2.59 -6.05
C LYS A 157 -16.08 1.11 -5.71
N ASN A 158 -15.11 0.27 -6.04
CA ASN A 158 -15.13 -1.18 -5.81
C ASN A 158 -14.46 -1.60 -4.50
N VAL A 159 -14.21 -0.64 -3.57
CA VAL A 159 -13.62 -0.93 -2.26
C VAL A 159 -14.67 -0.73 -1.17
N HIS A 160 -14.94 -1.78 -0.41
CA HIS A 160 -15.92 -1.83 0.69
C HIS A 160 -15.18 -1.94 2.03
N VAL A 161 -15.23 -0.89 2.84
CA VAL A 161 -14.56 -0.86 4.15
C VAL A 161 -15.55 -1.21 5.26
N ARG A 162 -15.17 -2.14 6.13
CA ARG A 162 -15.94 -2.54 7.33
C ARG A 162 -15.10 -2.38 8.59
N TRP A 163 -15.65 -1.72 9.60
CA TRP A 163 -15.13 -1.82 10.94
C TRP A 163 -15.59 -3.13 11.57
N GLY A 164 -14.65 -3.99 11.98
CA GLY A 164 -15.00 -5.31 12.50
C GLY A 164 -13.81 -6.16 12.93
N ASP A 165 -14.11 -7.38 13.39
CA ASP A 165 -13.13 -8.38 13.78
C ASP A 165 -12.64 -9.17 12.56
N GLY A 166 -11.38 -8.98 12.19
CA GLY A 166 -10.76 -9.66 11.05
C GLY A 166 -10.65 -11.18 11.21
N TYR A 167 -10.58 -11.70 12.44
CA TYR A 167 -10.58 -13.15 12.68
C TYR A 167 -11.86 -13.84 12.20
N LYS A 168 -12.97 -13.10 12.13
CA LYS A 168 -14.26 -13.61 11.64
C LYS A 168 -14.39 -13.54 10.12
N GLY A 169 -13.49 -12.82 9.45
CA GLY A 169 -13.67 -12.52 8.05
C GLY A 169 -14.95 -11.74 7.75
N TRP A 170 -15.50 -11.96 6.55
CA TRP A 170 -16.75 -11.33 6.10
C TRP A 170 -17.72 -12.40 5.53
N PRO A 171 -18.41 -13.16 6.39
CA PRO A 171 -19.24 -14.30 5.97
C PRO A 171 -20.33 -13.93 4.96
N ASP A 172 -20.96 -12.75 5.13
CA ASP A 172 -22.05 -12.28 4.27
C ASP A 172 -21.62 -12.09 2.81
N GLU A 173 -20.32 -11.90 2.59
CA GLU A 173 -19.72 -11.68 1.27
C GLU A 173 -18.91 -12.89 0.76
N ALA A 174 -18.79 -13.94 1.55
CA ALA A 174 -18.10 -15.16 1.10
C ALA A 174 -18.86 -15.87 -0.03
N PRO A 175 -18.18 -16.66 -0.89
CA PRO A 175 -16.77 -16.95 -0.87
C PRO A 175 -15.92 -15.86 -1.56
N PHE A 176 -14.62 -15.79 -1.20
CA PHE A 176 -13.63 -14.93 -1.81
C PHE A 176 -12.69 -15.72 -2.72
N ASP A 177 -12.26 -15.08 -3.81
CA ASP A 177 -11.26 -15.66 -4.72
C ASP A 177 -9.86 -15.58 -4.13
N ARG A 178 -9.59 -14.48 -3.43
CA ARG A 178 -8.30 -14.17 -2.82
C ARG A 178 -8.53 -13.53 -1.45
N ILE A 179 -7.64 -13.86 -0.51
CA ILE A 179 -7.62 -13.24 0.81
C ILE A 179 -6.20 -12.76 1.09
N ILE A 180 -6.04 -11.54 1.60
CA ILE A 180 -4.77 -10.99 2.04
C ILE A 180 -4.90 -10.50 3.48
N VAL A 181 -3.92 -10.83 4.33
CA VAL A 181 -3.89 -10.41 5.73
C VAL A 181 -2.66 -9.55 5.96
N THR A 182 -2.85 -8.34 6.45
CA THR A 182 -1.79 -7.33 6.63
C THR A 182 -1.42 -7.10 8.11
N ALA A 183 -1.82 -8.00 8.97
CA ALA A 183 -1.42 -8.13 10.38
C ALA A 183 -1.12 -9.60 10.66
N ALA A 184 -0.23 -9.91 11.62
CA ALA A 184 0.19 -11.28 11.89
C ALA A 184 -0.65 -11.92 13.01
N PRO A 185 -1.50 -12.93 12.73
CA PRO A 185 -2.03 -13.81 13.76
C PRO A 185 -0.97 -14.83 14.21
N ASP A 186 -1.13 -15.37 15.41
CA ASP A 186 -0.28 -16.46 15.92
C ASP A 186 -0.42 -17.72 15.05
N GLU A 187 -1.63 -18.01 14.57
CA GLU A 187 -2.02 -19.13 13.71
C GLU A 187 -3.01 -18.66 12.64
N VAL A 188 -3.12 -19.42 11.55
CA VAL A 188 -4.05 -19.10 10.45
C VAL A 188 -5.51 -19.19 10.96
N PRO A 189 -6.31 -18.10 10.88
CA PRO A 189 -7.71 -18.15 11.32
C PRO A 189 -8.54 -19.10 10.45
N PRO A 190 -9.19 -20.14 11.03
CA PRO A 190 -9.97 -21.10 10.24
C PRO A 190 -11.07 -20.46 9.40
N ALA A 191 -11.73 -19.42 9.92
CA ALA A 191 -12.79 -18.71 9.22
C ALA A 191 -12.33 -18.10 7.87
N LEU A 192 -11.05 -17.75 7.72
CA LEU A 192 -10.52 -17.23 6.46
C LEU A 192 -10.33 -18.36 5.43
N ILE A 193 -9.94 -19.56 5.87
CA ILE A 193 -9.87 -20.74 5.01
C ILE A 193 -11.29 -21.17 4.57
N ASP A 194 -12.25 -21.14 5.50
CA ASP A 194 -13.65 -21.52 5.20
C ASP A 194 -14.25 -20.59 4.12
N GLN A 195 -13.96 -19.28 4.23
CA GLN A 195 -14.45 -18.24 3.31
C GLN A 195 -13.69 -18.16 1.99
N LEU A 196 -12.57 -18.89 1.85
CA LEU A 196 -11.83 -18.97 0.59
C LEU A 196 -12.47 -20.02 -0.32
N ARG A 197 -12.70 -19.70 -1.60
CA ARG A 197 -13.19 -20.69 -2.57
C ARG A 197 -12.16 -21.77 -2.87
N ALA A 198 -12.58 -22.92 -3.38
CA ALA A 198 -11.66 -23.89 -3.96
C ALA A 198 -10.87 -23.28 -5.13
N GLY A 199 -9.56 -23.52 -5.20
CA GLY A 199 -8.61 -22.84 -6.10
C GLY A 199 -8.23 -21.41 -5.69
N GLY A 200 -8.80 -20.89 -4.59
CA GLY A 200 -8.48 -19.58 -4.04
C GLY A 200 -7.13 -19.57 -3.30
N LYS A 201 -6.57 -18.35 -3.09
CA LYS A 201 -5.31 -18.16 -2.37
C LYS A 201 -5.49 -17.20 -1.20
N LEU A 202 -4.87 -17.53 -0.08
CA LEU A 202 -4.69 -16.68 1.10
C LEU A 202 -3.20 -16.34 1.24
N VAL A 203 -2.89 -15.05 1.28
CA VAL A 203 -1.53 -14.54 1.56
C VAL A 203 -1.54 -13.91 2.94
N ILE A 204 -0.73 -14.45 3.87
CA ILE A 204 -0.83 -14.15 5.29
C ILE A 204 0.52 -14.24 6.00
N PRO A 205 0.94 -13.25 6.82
CA PRO A 205 2.03 -13.42 7.77
C PRO A 205 1.54 -14.22 8.98
N VAL A 206 2.26 -15.24 9.41
CA VAL A 206 1.87 -16.08 10.55
C VAL A 206 3.01 -16.18 11.54
N GLY A 207 2.69 -16.06 12.83
CA GLY A 207 3.61 -16.28 13.94
C GLY A 207 3.65 -15.12 14.93
N LYS A 208 4.07 -15.39 16.16
CA LYS A 208 4.10 -14.44 17.27
C LYS A 208 5.45 -13.70 17.37
N TYR A 209 6.53 -14.43 17.56
CA TYR A 209 7.89 -13.89 17.72
C TYR A 209 8.70 -14.00 16.44
N TRP A 210 8.50 -15.06 15.71
CA TRP A 210 9.05 -15.33 14.40
C TRP A 210 7.89 -15.45 13.42
N GLN A 211 7.86 -14.56 12.45
CA GLN A 211 6.75 -14.50 11.48
C GLN A 211 7.26 -14.88 10.10
N GLU A 212 6.48 -15.70 9.41
CA GLU A 212 6.69 -16.07 8.02
C GLU A 212 5.51 -15.62 7.16
N LEU A 213 5.81 -15.05 6.01
CA LEU A 213 4.81 -14.82 4.98
C LEU A 213 4.49 -16.16 4.31
N LYS A 214 3.22 -16.55 4.33
CA LYS A 214 2.73 -17.79 3.76
C LYS A 214 1.75 -17.55 2.63
N VAL A 215 1.75 -18.46 1.66
CA VAL A 215 0.70 -18.60 0.66
C VAL A 215 -0.01 -19.91 0.92
N ILE A 216 -1.31 -19.85 1.12
CA ILE A 216 -2.16 -21.02 1.30
C ILE A 216 -3.11 -21.09 0.12
N THR A 217 -3.09 -22.20 -0.61
CA THR A 217 -4.01 -22.49 -1.72
C THR A 217 -5.04 -23.50 -1.24
N LYS A 218 -6.32 -23.16 -1.30
CA LYS A 218 -7.41 -24.10 -0.97
C LYS A 218 -7.66 -25.02 -2.17
N ILE A 219 -7.26 -26.25 -2.07
CA ILE A 219 -7.45 -27.26 -3.13
C ILE A 219 -8.92 -27.76 -3.14
N SER A 220 -9.43 -28.09 -1.96
CA SER A 220 -10.81 -28.54 -1.76
C SER A 220 -11.35 -28.07 -0.41
N THR A 221 -12.51 -28.53 0.01
CA THR A 221 -13.08 -28.21 1.32
C THR A 221 -12.25 -28.73 2.49
N SER A 222 -11.45 -29.78 2.28
CA SER A 222 -10.65 -30.47 3.32
C SER A 222 -9.16 -30.46 3.05
N GLU A 223 -8.70 -29.85 1.95
CA GLU A 223 -7.30 -29.91 1.52
C GLU A 223 -6.78 -28.53 1.19
N ILE A 224 -5.63 -28.16 1.77
CA ILE A 224 -4.88 -26.95 1.49
C ILE A 224 -3.44 -27.31 1.13
N ASP A 225 -2.82 -26.49 0.26
CA ASP A 225 -1.37 -26.44 0.03
C ASP A 225 -0.83 -25.18 0.70
N GLU A 226 0.23 -25.30 1.48
CA GLU A 226 0.84 -24.20 2.22
C GLU A 226 2.32 -24.05 1.87
N GLN A 227 2.73 -22.83 1.53
CA GLN A 227 4.11 -22.49 1.19
C GLN A 227 4.60 -21.33 2.05
N SER A 228 5.75 -21.49 2.72
CA SER A 228 6.49 -20.40 3.35
C SER A 228 7.33 -19.67 2.31
N ILE A 229 7.24 -18.34 2.27
CA ILE A 229 7.86 -17.50 1.24
C ILE A 229 9.11 -16.81 1.78
N ILE A 230 8.95 -15.93 2.77
CA ILE A 230 10.04 -15.17 3.40
C ILE A 230 9.74 -14.88 4.87
N PRO A 231 10.76 -14.70 5.72
CA PRO A 231 10.59 -14.09 7.04
C PRO A 231 10.08 -12.65 6.90
N VAL A 232 9.16 -12.25 7.79
CA VAL A 232 8.56 -10.91 7.78
C VAL A 232 8.36 -10.40 9.21
N ARG A 233 7.98 -9.12 9.33
CA ARG A 233 7.57 -8.53 10.60
C ARG A 233 6.37 -7.61 10.40
N PHE A 234 5.23 -8.03 10.93
CA PHE A 234 3.97 -7.30 10.95
C PHE A 234 3.54 -6.96 12.37
N VAL A 235 2.66 -5.97 12.49
CA VAL A 235 1.91 -5.74 13.73
C VAL A 235 1.06 -6.97 14.05
N PRO A 236 0.86 -7.31 15.34
CA PRO A 236 0.00 -8.44 15.70
C PRO A 236 -1.43 -8.24 15.22
N MET A 237 -2.05 -9.32 14.73
CA MET A 237 -3.49 -9.35 14.54
C MET A 237 -4.15 -9.51 15.92
N VAL A 238 -5.09 -8.63 16.25
CA VAL A 238 -5.69 -8.58 17.59
C VAL A 238 -7.20 -8.85 17.53
N HIS A 239 -7.74 -9.37 18.62
CA HIS A 239 -9.18 -9.46 18.83
C HIS A 239 -9.76 -8.14 19.37
N PRO A 240 -11.07 -7.91 19.19
CA PRO A 240 -11.72 -6.78 19.83
C PRO A 240 -11.44 -6.81 21.35
N ARG A 241 -11.06 -5.67 21.93
CA ARG A 241 -10.99 -5.57 23.38
C ARG A 241 -12.39 -5.85 23.92
N LYS A 242 -12.52 -6.79 24.87
CA LYS A 242 -13.76 -6.95 25.63
C LYS A 242 -14.00 -5.61 26.33
N THR A 243 -15.03 -4.89 25.93
CA THR A 243 -15.55 -3.78 26.72
C THR A 243 -15.98 -4.41 28.03
N ILE A 244 -15.28 -4.09 29.13
CA ILE A 244 -15.77 -4.38 30.47
C ILE A 244 -17.00 -3.49 30.60
N VAL A 245 -18.18 -4.08 30.37
CA VAL A 245 -19.44 -3.43 30.73
C VAL A 245 -19.40 -3.41 32.26
N GLU A 246 -19.33 -2.20 32.82
CA GLU A 246 -19.53 -1.98 34.28
C GLU A 246 -20.99 -2.34 34.62
N GLU A 247 -21.26 -3.62 34.81
CA GLU A 247 -22.52 -4.16 35.34
C GLU A 247 -22.29 -4.93 36.64
N ASP A 248 -21.34 -4.53 37.47
CA ASP A 248 -21.18 -5.06 38.82
C ASP A 248 -20.82 -3.94 39.83
N LEU A 249 -21.64 -2.88 39.88
CA LEU A 249 -21.70 -1.96 41.01
C LEU A 249 -23.18 -1.73 41.39
N ASN A 250 -23.80 -2.76 42.00
CA ASN A 250 -24.93 -2.59 42.90
C ASN A 250 -24.80 -3.57 44.08
#